data_de3334a55ef80d8ff033744a2de6e08d
#
_entry.id   de3334a55ef80d8ff033744a2de6e08d
#
_cell.length_a   1.000
_cell.length_b   1.000
_cell.length_c   1.000
_cell.angle_alpha   90.00
_cell.angle_beta   90.00
_cell.angle_gamma   90.00
#
_symmetry.space_group_name_H-M   'P 1'
#
loop_
_entity.id
_entity.type
_entity.pdbx_description
1 polymer ?
#
loop_
_entity_poly.entity_id
_entity_poly.type
_entity_poly.pdbx_seq_one_letter_code
_entity_poly.pdbx_strand_id
1 'polypeptide(L)'
;MGDCSVSHKVLIIDDEDDIREVAALSLESVAGWDVVTANSGSQGLARAMEHLPDAILLDVMMPGMDGPSTFRELRKQPTTAKIPVLLLTAKVQGSDQRRFADLGVEAVLFKPFDPLTLSDQIARVLGWN
;
A
#
# COMPACT_ATOMS: atom_id res chain seq x y z
N MET A 1 -16.39 -25.62 0.93
CA MET A 1 -16.23 -25.00 1.00
C MET A 1 -15.92 -24.42 0.50
N GLY A 2 -16.72 -25.03 0.34
CA GLY A 2 -16.16 -24.14 -0.52
C GLY A 2 -15.34 -23.20 0.23
N ASP A 3 -14.33 -23.29 -0.17
CA ASP A 3 -13.42 -22.44 0.48
C ASP A 3 -13.63 -21.02 0.01
N CYS A 4 -14.23 -20.25 0.84
CA CYS A 4 -14.47 -18.85 0.56
C CYS A 4 -13.31 -17.98 0.96
N SER A 5 -12.17 -18.56 1.24
CA SER A 5 -11.02 -17.75 1.59
C SER A 5 -10.52 -17.03 0.35
N VAL A 6 -10.83 -15.77 0.29
CA VAL A 6 -10.30 -14.90 -0.75
C VAL A 6 -8.95 -14.42 -0.28
N SER A 7 -7.91 -14.89 -0.96
CA SER A 7 -6.57 -14.41 -0.70
C SER A 7 -6.37 -13.12 -1.46
N HIS A 8 -6.16 -12.04 -0.74
CA HIS A 8 -5.84 -10.74 -1.35
C HIS A 8 -4.34 -10.64 -1.56
N LYS A 9 -3.95 -10.03 -2.65
CA LYS A 9 -2.54 -9.74 -2.93
C LYS A 9 -2.29 -8.26 -2.70
N VAL A 10 -1.34 -7.94 -1.84
CA VAL A 10 -1.00 -6.55 -1.51
C VAL A 10 0.45 -6.29 -1.86
N LEU A 11 0.71 -5.17 -2.53
CA LEU A 11 2.05 -4.71 -2.83
C LEU A 11 2.41 -3.64 -1.79
N ILE A 12 3.55 -3.82 -1.13
CA ILE A 12 4.08 -2.84 -0.17
C ILE A 12 5.29 -2.17 -0.80
N ILE A 13 5.23 -0.86 -0.93
CA ILE A 13 6.31 -0.04 -1.49
C ILE A 13 6.84 0.86 -0.37
N ASP A 14 8.04 0.56 0.13
CA ASP A 14 8.66 1.30 1.22
C ASP A 14 10.17 1.12 1.14
N ASP A 15 10.93 2.21 1.21
CA ASP A 15 12.39 2.13 1.13
C ASP A 15 13.05 1.70 2.45
N GLU A 16 12.30 1.71 3.54
CA GLU A 16 12.80 1.25 4.84
C GLU A 16 12.61 -0.26 4.97
N ASP A 17 13.73 -0.99 5.01
CA ASP A 17 13.70 -2.46 5.05
C ASP A 17 12.90 -2.99 6.24
N ASP A 18 13.14 -2.43 7.43
CA ASP A 18 12.48 -2.89 8.65
C ASP A 18 10.96 -2.72 8.58
N ILE A 19 10.52 -1.56 8.14
CA ILE A 19 9.08 -1.25 8.02
C ILE A 19 8.45 -2.18 7.00
N ARG A 20 9.10 -2.35 5.85
CA ARG A 20 8.61 -3.20 4.77
C ARG A 20 8.48 -4.66 5.24
N GLU A 21 9.48 -5.17 5.94
CA GLU A 21 9.47 -6.54 6.44
C GLU A 21 8.38 -6.75 7.49
N VAL A 22 8.24 -5.82 8.43
CA VAL A 22 7.21 -5.91 9.48
C VAL A 22 5.82 -5.86 8.86
N ALA A 23 5.61 -4.95 7.91
CA ALA A 23 4.31 -4.85 7.25
C ALA A 23 3.99 -6.12 6.48
N ALA A 24 4.94 -6.65 5.72
CA ALA A 24 4.74 -7.88 4.96
C ALA A 24 4.41 -9.05 5.87
N LEU A 25 5.20 -9.24 6.91
CA LEU A 25 4.99 -10.31 7.87
C LEU A 25 3.63 -10.20 8.56
N SER A 26 3.25 -8.99 8.92
CA SER A 26 1.95 -8.71 9.53
C SER A 26 0.80 -9.16 8.64
N LEU A 27 0.81 -8.74 7.38
CA LEU A 27 -0.26 -9.08 6.45
C LEU A 27 -0.31 -10.57 6.13
N GLU A 28 0.85 -11.20 6.02
CA GLU A 28 0.93 -12.63 5.77
C GLU A 28 0.47 -13.44 6.97
N SER A 29 0.92 -13.09 8.16
CA SER A 29 0.69 -13.88 9.37
C SER A 29 -0.69 -13.64 9.98
N VAL A 30 -1.15 -12.41 10.00
CA VAL A 30 -2.41 -12.06 10.64
C VAL A 30 -3.59 -12.30 9.69
N ALA A 31 -3.46 -11.91 8.43
CA ALA A 31 -4.55 -11.98 7.47
C ALA A 31 -4.43 -13.11 6.46
N GLY A 32 -3.25 -13.71 6.33
CA GLY A 32 -3.03 -14.77 5.35
C GLY A 32 -3.01 -14.28 3.91
N TRP A 33 -2.70 -13.01 3.70
CA TRP A 33 -2.66 -12.43 2.35
C TRP A 33 -1.33 -12.71 1.67
N ASP A 34 -1.34 -12.69 0.33
CA ASP A 34 -0.11 -12.71 -0.46
C ASP A 34 0.49 -11.32 -0.46
N VAL A 35 1.79 -11.23 -0.22
CA VAL A 35 2.46 -9.94 -0.18
C VAL A 35 3.62 -9.91 -1.15
N VAL A 36 3.66 -8.84 -1.95
CA VAL A 36 4.78 -8.51 -2.83
C VAL A 36 5.37 -7.22 -2.29
N THR A 37 6.67 -7.09 -2.31
CA THR A 37 7.34 -5.91 -1.78
C THR A 37 8.19 -5.21 -2.83
N ALA A 38 8.40 -3.92 -2.64
CA ALA A 38 9.29 -3.11 -3.45
C ALA A 38 9.97 -2.08 -2.57
N ASN A 39 11.21 -1.73 -2.89
CA ASN A 39 12.01 -0.82 -2.07
C ASN A 39 12.12 0.59 -2.64
N SER A 40 11.44 0.86 -3.73
CA SER A 40 11.46 2.18 -4.38
C SER A 40 10.21 2.37 -5.22
N GLY A 41 9.92 3.61 -5.59
CA GLY A 41 8.79 3.91 -6.47
C GLY A 41 8.89 3.23 -7.82
N SER A 42 10.06 3.27 -8.44
CA SER A 42 10.25 2.63 -9.75
C SER A 42 10.12 1.12 -9.68
N GLN A 43 10.68 0.49 -8.65
CA GLN A 43 10.49 -0.95 -8.44
C GLN A 43 9.01 -1.26 -8.16
N GLY A 44 8.34 -0.40 -7.40
CA GLY A 44 6.93 -0.54 -7.10
C GLY A 44 6.06 -0.51 -8.34
N LEU A 45 6.34 0.40 -9.28
CA LEU A 45 5.63 0.47 -10.55
C LEU A 45 5.79 -0.83 -11.34
N ALA A 46 7.02 -1.33 -11.44
CA ALA A 46 7.30 -2.57 -12.16
C ALA A 46 6.56 -3.74 -11.52
N ARG A 47 6.60 -3.84 -10.20
CA ARG A 47 5.92 -4.90 -9.45
C ARG A 47 4.41 -4.83 -9.60
N ALA A 48 3.85 -3.62 -9.58
CA ALA A 48 2.41 -3.44 -9.73
C ALA A 48 1.95 -3.90 -11.11
N MET A 49 2.70 -3.57 -12.15
CA MET A 49 2.36 -3.99 -13.51
C MET A 49 2.53 -5.49 -13.71
N GLU A 50 3.51 -6.08 -13.05
CA GLU A 50 3.80 -7.53 -13.16
C GLU A 50 2.79 -8.37 -12.38
N HIS A 51 2.48 -7.99 -11.16
CA HIS A 51 1.68 -8.80 -10.23
C HIS A 51 0.22 -8.41 -10.16
N LEU A 52 -0.15 -7.22 -10.58
CA LEU A 52 -1.53 -6.69 -10.54
C LEU A 52 -2.17 -6.92 -9.16
N PRO A 53 -1.60 -6.33 -8.09
CA PRO A 53 -2.12 -6.57 -6.75
C PRO A 53 -3.53 -6.02 -6.57
N ASP A 54 -4.21 -6.50 -5.55
CA ASP A 54 -5.55 -6.01 -5.19
C ASP A 54 -5.51 -4.68 -4.48
N ALA A 55 -4.39 -4.35 -3.86
CA ALA A 55 -4.17 -3.06 -3.22
C ALA A 55 -2.67 -2.78 -3.10
N ILE A 56 -2.34 -1.51 -2.95
CA ILE A 56 -0.96 -1.06 -2.80
C ILE A 56 -0.85 -0.22 -1.52
N LEU A 57 0.10 -0.57 -0.67
CA LEU A 57 0.46 0.22 0.49
C LEU A 57 1.76 0.95 0.14
N LEU A 58 1.71 2.28 0.10
CA LEU A 58 2.74 3.11 -0.51
C LEU A 58 3.28 4.13 0.48
N ASP A 59 4.58 4.06 0.76
CA ASP A 59 5.25 5.03 1.60
C ASP A 59 5.31 6.39 0.90
N VAL A 60 5.11 7.46 1.66
CA VAL A 60 5.13 8.82 1.13
C VAL A 60 6.56 9.31 0.92
N MET A 61 7.43 9.06 1.90
CA MET A 61 8.79 9.62 1.91
C MET A 61 9.80 8.59 1.40
N MET A 62 10.13 8.69 0.12
CA MET A 62 11.13 7.82 -0.49
C MET A 62 12.09 8.67 -1.33
N PRO A 63 13.38 8.31 -1.37
CA PRO A 63 14.33 9.01 -2.24
C PRO A 63 14.00 8.75 -3.71
N GLY A 64 14.27 9.73 -4.55
CA GLY A 64 13.99 9.64 -5.97
C GLY A 64 12.53 9.89 -6.25
N MET A 65 11.78 8.81 -6.53
CA MET A 65 10.35 8.91 -6.79
C MET A 65 9.58 8.71 -5.48
N ASP A 66 8.98 9.77 -4.96
CA ASP A 66 8.22 9.72 -3.72
C ASP A 66 6.84 9.03 -3.91
N GLY A 67 6.08 8.90 -2.80
CA GLY A 67 4.76 8.28 -2.84
C GLY A 67 3.79 8.94 -3.80
N PRO A 68 3.56 10.26 -3.69
CA PRO A 68 2.66 10.94 -4.61
C PRO A 68 3.05 10.80 -6.09
N SER A 69 4.34 10.88 -6.39
CA SER A 69 4.82 10.71 -7.76
C SER A 69 4.59 9.28 -8.26
N THR A 70 4.86 8.29 -7.42
CA THR A 70 4.60 6.89 -7.73
C THR A 70 3.12 6.66 -7.98
N PHE A 71 2.27 7.24 -7.15
CA PHE A 71 0.82 7.13 -7.30
C PHE A 71 0.37 7.69 -8.66
N ARG A 72 0.90 8.85 -9.06
CA ARG A 72 0.54 9.45 -10.35
C ARG A 72 0.94 8.55 -11.50
N GLU A 73 2.14 7.95 -11.42
CA GLU A 73 2.58 7.02 -12.46
C GLU A 73 1.71 5.78 -12.53
N LEU A 74 1.27 5.25 -11.38
CA LEU A 74 0.33 4.13 -11.34
C LEU A 74 -0.98 4.47 -12.05
N ARG A 75 -1.47 5.68 -11.86
CA ARG A 75 -2.72 6.12 -12.48
C ARG A 75 -2.63 6.32 -13.99
N LYS A 76 -1.43 6.52 -14.52
CA LYS A 76 -1.22 6.68 -15.96
C LYS A 76 -1.26 5.35 -16.72
N GLN A 77 -1.02 4.23 -16.05
CA GLN A 77 -0.99 2.92 -16.70
C GLN A 77 -2.38 2.28 -16.64
N PRO A 78 -2.94 1.87 -17.78
CA PRO A 78 -4.28 1.27 -17.77
C PRO A 78 -4.42 0.06 -16.86
N THR A 79 -3.36 -0.74 -16.72
CA THR A 79 -3.42 -1.95 -15.91
C THR A 79 -3.40 -1.68 -14.41
N THR A 80 -2.85 -0.53 -13.99
CA THR A 80 -2.73 -0.20 -12.56
C THR A 80 -3.60 0.98 -12.14
N ALA A 81 -4.27 1.61 -13.08
CA ALA A 81 -5.00 2.86 -12.83
C ALA A 81 -6.13 2.73 -11.81
N LYS A 82 -6.69 1.54 -11.66
CA LYS A 82 -7.82 1.31 -10.76
C LYS A 82 -7.44 0.57 -9.47
N ILE A 83 -6.18 0.21 -9.32
CA ILE A 83 -5.75 -0.48 -8.10
C ILE A 83 -5.81 0.51 -6.94
N PRO A 84 -6.53 0.17 -5.85
CA PRO A 84 -6.61 1.08 -4.71
C PRO A 84 -5.25 1.22 -4.03
N VAL A 85 -4.91 2.46 -3.68
CA VAL A 85 -3.64 2.80 -3.04
C VAL A 85 -3.92 3.43 -1.68
N LEU A 86 -3.24 2.94 -0.66
CA LEU A 86 -3.25 3.54 0.67
C LEU A 86 -1.84 4.09 0.92
N LEU A 87 -1.76 5.34 1.38
CA LEU A 87 -0.48 5.94 1.72
C LEU A 87 -0.09 5.59 3.15
N LEU A 88 1.20 5.43 3.39
CA LEU A 88 1.74 5.19 4.72
C LEU A 88 2.76 6.29 5.01
N THR A 89 2.55 7.06 6.09
CA THR A 89 3.39 8.21 6.37
C THR A 89 3.65 8.37 7.86
N ALA A 90 4.85 8.85 8.19
CA ALA A 90 5.24 9.11 9.58
C ALA A 90 4.81 10.49 10.05
N LYS A 91 4.64 11.45 9.13
CA LYS A 91 4.31 12.82 9.49
C LYS A 91 3.05 13.27 8.81
N VAL A 92 2.13 13.79 9.60
CA VAL A 92 0.92 14.36 9.07
C VAL A 92 0.66 15.69 9.72
N GLN A 93 0.85 16.75 8.95
CA GLN A 93 0.31 18.05 9.28
C GLN A 93 -1.03 18.17 8.53
N GLY A 94 -1.91 19.03 9.03
CA GLY A 94 -3.22 19.18 8.44
C GLY A 94 -3.21 19.46 6.94
N SER A 95 -2.24 20.26 6.48
CA SER A 95 -2.09 20.57 5.06
C SER A 95 -1.68 19.34 4.24
N ASP A 96 -0.86 18.46 4.81
CA ASP A 96 -0.43 17.25 4.13
C ASP A 96 -1.58 16.26 3.97
N GLN A 97 -2.43 16.14 4.98
CA GLN A 97 -3.61 15.28 4.91
C GLN A 97 -4.52 15.68 3.75
N ARG A 98 -4.73 16.98 3.58
CA ARG A 98 -5.56 17.48 2.49
C ARG A 98 -4.94 17.19 1.14
N ARG A 99 -3.63 17.39 1.01
CA ARG A 99 -2.92 17.11 -0.23
C ARG A 99 -3.03 15.65 -0.61
N PHE A 100 -2.89 14.75 0.36
CA PHE A 100 -2.98 13.31 0.09
C PHE A 100 -4.41 12.90 -0.24
N ALA A 101 -5.39 13.44 0.45
CA ALA A 101 -6.79 13.15 0.14
C ALA A 101 -7.15 13.59 -1.29
N ASP A 102 -6.62 14.74 -1.71
CA ASP A 102 -6.89 15.30 -3.05
C ASP A 102 -6.24 14.48 -4.17
N LEU A 103 -5.25 13.63 -3.85
CA LEU A 103 -4.62 12.78 -4.86
C LEU A 103 -5.55 11.68 -5.37
N GLY A 104 -6.53 11.28 -4.58
CA GLY A 104 -7.41 10.17 -4.94
C GLY A 104 -7.00 8.84 -4.35
N VAL A 105 -6.11 8.85 -3.33
CA VAL A 105 -5.78 7.62 -2.60
C VAL A 105 -6.97 7.21 -1.73
N GLU A 106 -7.06 5.92 -1.42
CA GLU A 106 -8.18 5.40 -0.63
C GLU A 106 -8.11 5.84 0.82
N ALA A 107 -6.91 5.90 1.39
CA ALA A 107 -6.72 6.32 2.77
C ALA A 107 -5.26 6.66 3.02
N VAL A 108 -5.02 7.29 4.17
CA VAL A 108 -3.68 7.56 4.66
C VAL A 108 -3.55 6.87 6.02
N LEU A 109 -2.57 6.00 6.13
CA LEU A 109 -2.25 5.33 7.39
C LEU A 109 -0.98 5.93 7.97
N PHE A 110 -0.79 5.78 9.26
CA PHE A 110 0.29 6.44 9.96
C PHE A 110 1.32 5.47 10.51
N LYS A 111 2.57 5.89 10.48
CA LYS A 111 3.66 5.19 11.15
C LYS A 111 3.83 5.80 12.55
N PRO A 112 4.16 5.02 13.56
CA PRO A 112 4.24 3.56 13.52
C PRO A 112 2.85 2.93 13.48
N PHE A 113 2.70 1.87 12.70
CA PHE A 113 1.46 1.12 12.67
C PHE A 113 1.54 -0.06 13.66
N ASP A 114 0.38 -0.55 14.06
CA ASP A 114 0.30 -1.75 14.87
C ASP A 114 0.28 -2.97 13.96
N PRO A 115 1.28 -3.85 14.02
CA PRO A 115 1.32 -5.04 13.16
C PRO A 115 0.11 -5.96 13.33
N LEU A 116 -0.53 -5.94 14.49
CA LEU A 116 -1.69 -6.79 14.74
C LEU A 116 -2.97 -6.26 14.13
N THR A 117 -3.03 -4.97 13.81
CA THR A 117 -4.24 -4.33 13.29
C THR A 117 -4.09 -3.79 11.87
N LEU A 118 -2.91 -3.84 11.30
CA LEU A 118 -2.66 -3.26 9.97
C LEU A 118 -3.58 -3.85 8.91
N SER A 119 -3.69 -5.17 8.85
CA SER A 119 -4.57 -5.84 7.89
C SER A 119 -6.03 -5.43 8.09
N ASP A 120 -6.46 -5.31 9.32
CA ASP A 120 -7.82 -4.90 9.65
C ASP A 120 -8.10 -3.48 9.17
N GLN A 121 -7.16 -2.57 9.34
CA GLN A 121 -7.29 -1.19 8.86
C GLN A 121 -7.42 -1.14 7.34
N ILE A 122 -6.60 -1.91 6.64
CA ILE A 122 -6.65 -1.98 5.18
C ILE A 122 -7.98 -2.57 4.72
N ALA A 123 -8.39 -3.67 5.33
CA ALA A 123 -9.64 -4.33 4.98
C ALA A 123 -10.85 -3.42 5.19
N ARG A 124 -10.88 -2.66 6.27
CA ARG A 124 -11.97 -1.73 6.53
C ARG A 124 -12.07 -0.64 5.50
N VAL A 125 -10.95 -0.08 5.11
CA VAL A 125 -10.91 0.98 4.10
C VAL A 125 -11.42 0.48 2.76
N LEU A 126 -11.03 -0.75 2.39
CA LEU A 126 -11.33 -1.32 1.07
C LEU A 126 -12.63 -2.13 1.04
N GLY A 127 -13.30 -2.28 2.17
CA GLY A 127 -14.50 -3.10 2.23
C GLY A 127 -14.23 -4.59 2.13
N TRP A 128 -13.05 -5.03 2.48
CA TRP A 128 -12.69 -6.46 2.50
C TRP A 128 -13.15 -7.08 3.83
N ASN A 129 -13.67 -8.27 3.75
CA ASN A 129 -14.11 -8.97 4.96
C ASN A 129 -13.16 -10.09 5.31
#